data_bd8e2e73a86e71644b34ce0aa32d742a
#
_entry.id   bd8e2e73a86e71644b34ce0aa32d742a
#
_cell.length_a   1.000
_cell.length_b   1.000
_cell.length_c   1.000
_cell.angle_alpha   90.00
_cell.angle_beta   90.00
_cell.angle_gamma   90.00
#
_symmetry.space_group_name_H-M   'P 1'
#
loop_
_entity.id
_entity.type
_entity.pdbx_description
1 polymer ?
#
loop_
_entity_poly.entity_id
_entity_poly.type
_entity_poly.pdbx_seq_one_letter_code
_entity_poly.pdbx_strand_id
1 'polypeptide(L)'
;MLIPRGLLADPAGPRQDASPGPPWPDWPLPPAAEVDVLVVGSGVAGLSAALAAPVGRTVLLATKDRLGHSATRYAQGGIAAVLDLVDDSVAEHVADTLTAGAGLCDPVAVRTLVEEGGQAIADLLARGVGFDSDPSGPRQLARTREGGHSRSRVVHAGGDATGAELERALTEAVRATPSVRSVEHAFLVDLVTHDGRVTGALLWADGGPHLVRAGAVVLASGGAGQLFAETTNPPLSTGDGIAAALRAGAVLADMEFVQFHPTALHLEGESA
;
A
#
# COMPACT_ATOMS: atom_id res chain seq x y z
N MET A 1 1.41 3.98 -5.94
CA MET A 1 2.45 3.82 -6.97
C MET A 1 2.49 2.34 -7.30
N LEU A 2 1.82 1.95 -8.39
CA LEU A 2 1.80 0.55 -8.87
C LEU A 2 3.16 0.28 -9.52
N ILE A 3 3.82 -0.79 -9.08
CA ILE A 3 5.07 -1.24 -9.69
C ILE A 3 4.72 -1.93 -11.01
N PRO A 4 5.21 -1.46 -12.18
CA PRO A 4 5.00 -2.18 -13.45
C PRO A 4 5.55 -3.61 -13.35
N ARG A 5 4.82 -4.60 -13.89
CA ARG A 5 5.23 -6.02 -13.88
C ARG A 5 6.65 -6.29 -14.40
N GLY A 6 7.27 -5.36 -15.12
CA GLY A 6 8.63 -5.47 -15.64
C GLY A 6 9.76 -5.05 -14.69
N LEU A 7 9.46 -4.43 -13.54
CA LEU A 7 10.49 -3.97 -12.60
C LEU A 7 10.95 -5.05 -11.60
N LEU A 8 10.28 -6.19 -11.56
CA LEU A 8 10.67 -7.37 -10.78
C LEU A 8 11.43 -8.41 -11.64
N ALA A 9 11.88 -8.05 -12.83
CA ALA A 9 12.78 -8.88 -13.60
C ALA A 9 14.09 -9.06 -12.80
N ASP A 10 14.38 -10.29 -12.45
CA ASP A 10 15.50 -10.73 -11.64
C ASP A 10 16.84 -10.25 -12.26
N PRO A 11 17.59 -9.32 -11.65
CA PRO A 11 18.89 -8.91 -12.16
C PRO A 11 19.95 -10.00 -12.04
N ALA A 12 19.64 -11.14 -11.41
CA ALA A 12 20.57 -12.23 -11.14
C ALA A 12 20.15 -13.58 -11.75
N GLY A 13 19.05 -13.64 -12.53
CA GLY A 13 18.49 -14.91 -13.02
C GLY A 13 17.92 -15.80 -11.89
N PRO A 14 17.13 -16.83 -12.19
CA PRO A 14 16.65 -17.75 -11.17
C PRO A 14 17.86 -18.44 -10.52
N ARG A 15 18.04 -18.25 -9.21
CA ARG A 15 18.97 -19.06 -8.43
C ARG A 15 18.51 -20.51 -8.57
N GLN A 16 19.34 -21.37 -9.16
CA GLN A 16 19.06 -22.78 -9.42
C GLN A 16 18.96 -23.63 -8.13
N ASP A 17 19.30 -23.06 -6.98
CA ASP A 17 19.19 -23.69 -5.68
C ASP A 17 18.11 -23.01 -4.86
N ALA A 18 16.88 -23.56 -4.91
CA ALA A 18 15.81 -23.23 -3.98
C ALA A 18 16.08 -23.90 -2.61
N SER A 19 17.25 -23.70 -2.04
CA SER A 19 17.45 -23.92 -0.61
C SER A 19 16.55 -22.94 0.13
N PRO A 20 15.83 -23.35 1.18
CA PRO A 20 15.13 -22.39 2.04
C PRO A 20 16.17 -21.33 2.42
N GLY A 21 15.83 -20.07 2.22
CA GLY A 21 16.69 -18.96 2.60
C GLY A 21 17.17 -19.13 4.05
N PRO A 22 18.25 -18.45 4.46
CA PRO A 22 18.73 -18.55 5.83
C PRO A 22 17.56 -18.33 6.79
N PRO A 23 17.51 -19.09 7.91
CA PRO A 23 16.44 -18.92 8.87
C PRO A 23 16.37 -17.45 9.27
N TRP A 24 15.14 -16.94 9.42
CA TRP A 24 14.91 -15.59 9.88
C TRP A 24 15.75 -15.33 11.13
N PRO A 25 16.42 -14.16 11.21
CA PRO A 25 17.06 -13.78 12.43
C PRO A 25 16.03 -13.80 13.57
N ASP A 26 16.44 -14.30 14.74
CA ASP A 26 15.58 -14.33 15.92
C ASP A 26 15.15 -12.91 16.30
N TRP A 27 13.95 -12.77 16.85
CA TRP A 27 13.50 -11.53 17.46
C TRP A 27 14.21 -11.35 18.83
N PRO A 28 14.69 -10.15 19.19
CA PRO A 28 14.61 -8.87 18.48
C PRO A 28 15.41 -8.83 17.17
N LEU A 29 15.08 -7.86 16.28
CA LEU A 29 15.79 -7.66 15.01
C LEU A 29 17.29 -7.50 15.30
N PRO A 30 18.19 -8.30 14.70
CA PRO A 30 19.61 -8.14 14.94
C PRO A 30 20.10 -6.78 14.43
N PRO A 31 21.23 -6.24 14.96
CA PRO A 31 21.78 -4.97 14.49
C PRO A 31 22.04 -4.91 12.99
N ALA A 32 22.20 -6.07 12.33
CA ALA A 32 22.25 -6.18 10.87
C ALA A 32 21.45 -7.41 10.41
N ALA A 33 20.52 -7.21 9.46
CA ALA A 33 19.72 -8.25 8.83
C ALA A 33 19.87 -8.19 7.31
N GLU A 34 19.65 -9.32 6.64
CA GLU A 34 19.63 -9.40 5.18
C GLU A 34 18.36 -10.11 4.72
N VAL A 35 17.68 -9.52 3.71
CA VAL A 35 16.42 -10.02 3.15
C VAL A 35 16.38 -9.81 1.64
N ASP A 36 15.55 -10.56 0.92
CA ASP A 36 15.36 -10.31 -0.50
C ASP A 36 14.58 -9.01 -0.73
N VAL A 37 13.52 -8.78 0.04
CA VAL A 37 12.67 -7.60 -0.09
C VAL A 37 12.40 -6.98 1.28
N LEU A 38 12.69 -5.69 1.41
CA LEU A 38 12.23 -4.87 2.54
C LEU A 38 11.03 -4.05 2.10
N VAL A 39 9.91 -4.19 2.80
CA VAL A 39 8.72 -3.35 2.61
C VAL A 39 8.60 -2.41 3.81
N VAL A 40 8.53 -1.12 3.56
CA VAL A 40 8.39 -0.08 4.60
C VAL A 40 6.99 0.50 4.57
N GLY A 41 6.22 0.22 5.61
CA GLY A 41 4.81 0.62 5.77
C GLY A 41 3.85 -0.56 5.61
N SER A 42 2.85 -0.64 6.50
CA SER A 42 1.87 -1.73 6.60
C SER A 42 0.45 -1.32 6.21
N GLY A 43 0.27 -0.25 5.43
CA GLY A 43 -1.00 0.06 4.78
C GLY A 43 -1.29 -0.89 3.61
N VAL A 44 -2.41 -0.68 2.92
CA VAL A 44 -2.85 -1.53 1.79
C VAL A 44 -1.73 -1.76 0.75
N ALA A 45 -0.94 -0.72 0.44
CA ALA A 45 0.15 -0.83 -0.52
C ALA A 45 1.29 -1.76 -0.02
N GLY A 46 1.69 -1.61 1.24
CA GLY A 46 2.76 -2.43 1.83
C GLY A 46 2.35 -3.88 2.06
N LEU A 47 1.16 -4.11 2.59
CA LEU A 47 0.61 -5.45 2.77
C LEU A 47 0.48 -6.17 1.43
N SER A 48 -0.05 -5.49 0.40
CA SER A 48 -0.18 -6.04 -0.95
C SER A 48 1.19 -6.34 -1.59
N ALA A 49 2.16 -5.44 -1.43
CA ALA A 49 3.52 -5.66 -1.94
C ALA A 49 4.21 -6.86 -1.26
N ALA A 50 4.06 -6.99 0.06
CA ALA A 50 4.62 -8.11 0.81
C ALA A 50 4.03 -9.45 0.35
N LEU A 51 2.71 -9.50 0.10
CA LEU A 51 2.00 -10.69 -0.37
C LEU A 51 2.23 -10.99 -1.87
N ALA A 52 2.69 -10.02 -2.65
CA ALA A 52 3.01 -10.19 -4.07
C ALA A 52 4.45 -10.64 -4.31
N ALA A 53 5.27 -10.74 -3.27
CA ALA A 53 6.65 -11.20 -3.42
C ALA A 53 6.70 -12.62 -4.00
N PRO A 54 7.66 -12.90 -4.92
CA PRO A 54 7.79 -14.23 -5.51
C PRO A 54 8.01 -15.32 -4.46
N VAL A 55 7.52 -16.52 -4.75
CA VAL A 55 7.71 -17.70 -3.89
C VAL A 55 9.21 -17.95 -3.67
N GLY A 56 9.59 -18.23 -2.43
CA GLY A 56 10.98 -18.48 -2.05
C GLY A 56 11.81 -17.22 -1.74
N ARG A 57 11.20 -16.02 -1.83
CA ARG A 57 11.85 -14.78 -1.39
C ARG A 57 11.48 -14.45 0.06
N THR A 58 12.47 -13.99 0.81
CA THR A 58 12.29 -13.51 2.18
C THR A 58 11.83 -12.05 2.16
N VAL A 59 10.74 -11.74 2.85
CA VAL A 59 10.20 -10.38 2.94
C VAL A 59 10.22 -9.91 4.39
N LEU A 60 10.83 -8.77 4.65
CA LEU A 60 10.67 -8.05 5.92
C LEU A 60 9.71 -6.89 5.71
N LEU A 61 8.60 -6.90 6.43
CA LEU A 61 7.62 -5.82 6.47
C LEU A 61 7.87 -4.99 7.74
N ALA A 62 8.41 -3.79 7.59
CA ALA A 62 8.65 -2.87 8.71
C ALA A 62 7.53 -1.85 8.82
N THR A 63 6.96 -1.70 10.02
CA THR A 63 5.95 -0.68 10.30
C THR A 63 6.28 0.09 11.56
N LYS A 64 6.09 1.41 11.57
CA LYS A 64 6.42 2.26 12.71
C LYS A 64 5.43 2.18 13.88
N ASP A 65 4.28 1.57 13.66
CA ASP A 65 3.32 1.19 14.70
C ASP A 65 3.05 -0.33 14.60
N ARG A 66 1.88 -0.78 14.98
CA ARG A 66 1.45 -2.19 14.92
C ARG A 66 0.86 -2.52 13.55
N LEU A 67 0.93 -3.78 13.17
CA LEU A 67 0.14 -4.30 12.05
C LEU A 67 -1.37 -4.11 12.33
N GLY A 68 -2.08 -3.65 11.32
CA GLY A 68 -3.49 -3.31 11.46
C GLY A 68 -3.74 -1.86 11.93
N HIS A 69 -2.68 -1.06 12.08
CA HIS A 69 -2.74 0.36 12.39
C HIS A 69 -2.06 1.18 11.28
N SER A 70 -2.82 1.54 10.26
CA SER A 70 -2.35 2.41 9.18
C SER A 70 -3.44 3.39 8.77
N ALA A 71 -3.12 4.34 7.90
CA ALA A 71 -4.12 5.24 7.32
C ALA A 71 -5.21 4.48 6.54
N THR A 72 -4.90 3.29 6.01
CA THR A 72 -5.87 2.42 5.32
C THR A 72 -7.05 2.09 6.20
N ARG A 73 -6.84 1.81 7.49
CA ARG A 73 -7.91 1.47 8.44
C ARG A 73 -9.02 2.51 8.52
N TYR A 74 -8.68 3.78 8.33
CA TYR A 74 -9.59 4.91 8.45
C TYR A 74 -10.24 5.31 7.12
N ALA A 75 -9.93 4.61 6.03
CA ALA A 75 -10.53 4.88 4.73
C ALA A 75 -11.98 4.41 4.72
N GLN A 76 -12.91 5.36 4.54
CA GLN A 76 -14.34 5.15 4.56
C GLN A 76 -14.90 4.86 3.17
N GLY A 77 -14.31 5.43 2.11
CA GLY A 77 -14.74 5.24 0.74
C GLY A 77 -14.58 3.81 0.24
N GLY A 78 -15.19 3.54 -0.91
CA GLY A 78 -15.06 2.25 -1.59
C GLY A 78 -13.91 2.21 -2.59
N ILE A 79 -13.85 1.12 -3.35
CA ILE A 79 -12.88 0.92 -4.41
C ILE A 79 -13.61 0.89 -5.75
N ALA A 80 -13.22 1.79 -6.67
CA ALA A 80 -13.77 1.84 -8.01
C ALA A 80 -13.06 0.83 -8.93
N ALA A 81 -13.83 -0.07 -9.54
CA ALA A 81 -13.32 -1.02 -10.52
C ALA A 81 -14.40 -1.42 -11.55
N VAL A 82 -14.02 -1.62 -12.79
CA VAL A 82 -14.91 -2.18 -13.81
C VAL A 82 -14.99 -3.69 -13.59
N LEU A 83 -16.12 -4.15 -13.09
CA LEU A 83 -16.38 -5.56 -12.76
C LEU A 83 -17.34 -6.24 -13.72
N ASP A 84 -18.10 -5.44 -14.50
CA ASP A 84 -19.11 -5.90 -15.42
C ASP A 84 -19.00 -5.10 -16.72
N LEU A 85 -18.70 -5.80 -17.82
CA LEU A 85 -18.53 -5.18 -19.13
C LEU A 85 -19.84 -4.99 -19.92
N VAL A 86 -20.99 -5.37 -19.34
CA VAL A 86 -22.30 -5.15 -19.94
C VAL A 86 -22.78 -3.71 -19.67
N ASP A 87 -22.66 -3.28 -18.42
CA ASP A 87 -23.16 -1.99 -17.96
C ASP A 87 -22.06 -0.92 -17.78
N ASP A 88 -20.78 -1.30 -17.89
CA ASP A 88 -19.64 -0.41 -17.68
C ASP A 88 -18.48 -0.77 -18.62
N SER A 89 -17.50 0.12 -18.77
CA SER A 89 -16.31 -0.13 -19.56
C SER A 89 -15.07 0.56 -19.01
N VAL A 90 -13.90 -0.03 -19.31
CA VAL A 90 -12.59 0.60 -19.03
C VAL A 90 -12.51 2.00 -19.64
N ALA A 91 -13.03 2.18 -20.87
CA ALA A 91 -12.99 3.47 -21.55
C ALA A 91 -13.81 4.54 -20.84
N GLU A 92 -15.01 4.20 -20.33
CA GLU A 92 -15.83 5.13 -19.55
C GLU A 92 -15.17 5.48 -18.22
N HIS A 93 -14.60 4.49 -17.51
CA HIS A 93 -13.92 4.75 -16.25
C HIS A 93 -12.67 5.62 -16.44
N VAL A 94 -11.88 5.40 -17.49
CA VAL A 94 -10.75 6.27 -17.85
C VAL A 94 -11.23 7.69 -18.16
N ALA A 95 -12.30 7.85 -18.93
CA ALA A 95 -12.86 9.16 -19.26
C ALA A 95 -13.35 9.92 -18.02
N ASP A 96 -14.07 9.24 -17.12
CA ASP A 96 -14.53 9.80 -15.85
C ASP A 96 -13.35 10.28 -15.01
N THR A 97 -12.30 9.45 -14.88
CA THR A 97 -11.10 9.76 -14.09
C THR A 97 -10.35 10.96 -14.64
N LEU A 98 -10.14 11.02 -15.96
CA LEU A 98 -9.47 12.14 -16.62
C LEU A 98 -10.28 13.44 -16.49
N THR A 99 -11.62 13.34 -16.56
CA THR A 99 -12.52 14.48 -16.36
C THR A 99 -12.44 15.01 -14.93
N ALA A 100 -12.51 14.13 -13.94
CA ALA A 100 -12.40 14.50 -12.52
C ALA A 100 -11.02 15.07 -12.18
N GLY A 101 -9.97 14.57 -12.81
CA GLY A 101 -8.59 15.04 -12.63
C GLY A 101 -8.25 16.37 -13.29
N ALA A 102 -9.19 16.96 -14.08
CA ALA A 102 -9.12 18.31 -14.62
C ALA A 102 -7.78 18.67 -15.32
N GLY A 103 -7.17 17.70 -16.02
CA GLY A 103 -5.92 17.87 -16.75
C GLY A 103 -4.63 17.58 -15.96
N LEU A 104 -4.73 17.19 -14.69
CA LEU A 104 -3.57 16.85 -13.86
C LEU A 104 -3.18 15.37 -13.95
N CYS A 105 -4.03 14.52 -14.53
CA CYS A 105 -3.75 13.09 -14.63
C CYS A 105 -2.78 12.75 -15.76
N ASP A 106 -1.90 11.78 -15.53
CA ASP A 106 -1.22 11.05 -16.60
C ASP A 106 -2.18 10.03 -17.22
N PRO A 107 -2.57 10.16 -18.52
CA PRO A 107 -3.54 9.26 -19.11
C PRO A 107 -3.06 7.80 -19.21
N VAL A 108 -1.75 7.56 -19.27
CA VAL A 108 -1.16 6.21 -19.31
C VAL A 108 -1.31 5.57 -17.95
N ALA A 109 -0.97 6.29 -16.88
CA ALA A 109 -1.12 5.81 -15.51
C ALA A 109 -2.59 5.51 -15.16
N VAL A 110 -3.52 6.41 -15.56
CA VAL A 110 -4.97 6.20 -15.37
C VAL A 110 -5.43 4.94 -16.09
N ARG A 111 -5.05 4.75 -17.34
CA ARG A 111 -5.44 3.55 -18.11
C ARG A 111 -4.94 2.27 -17.44
N THR A 112 -3.67 2.22 -17.07
CA THR A 112 -3.08 1.06 -16.37
C THR A 112 -3.83 0.75 -15.07
N LEU A 113 -4.12 1.76 -14.25
CA LEU A 113 -4.87 1.60 -13.00
C LEU A 113 -6.27 1.01 -13.24
N VAL A 114 -6.99 1.55 -14.21
CA VAL A 114 -8.37 1.12 -14.52
C VAL A 114 -8.41 -0.28 -15.13
N GLU A 115 -7.49 -0.60 -16.06
CA GLU A 115 -7.41 -1.92 -16.68
C GLU A 115 -7.09 -3.03 -15.65
N GLU A 116 -6.27 -2.75 -14.67
CA GLU A 116 -5.89 -3.72 -13.63
C GLU A 116 -6.90 -3.78 -12.46
N GLY A 117 -7.84 -2.84 -12.36
CA GLY A 117 -8.75 -2.71 -11.22
C GLY A 117 -9.60 -3.96 -10.94
N GLY A 118 -10.15 -4.58 -11.99
CA GLY A 118 -10.95 -5.80 -11.84
C GLY A 118 -10.14 -6.97 -11.27
N GLN A 119 -8.90 -7.16 -11.73
CA GLN A 119 -8.00 -8.19 -11.20
C GLN A 119 -7.60 -7.88 -9.75
N ALA A 120 -7.36 -6.61 -9.42
CA ALA A 120 -7.04 -6.21 -8.05
C ALA A 120 -8.18 -6.56 -7.06
N ILE A 121 -9.44 -6.35 -7.44
CA ILE A 121 -10.59 -6.77 -6.62
C ILE A 121 -10.63 -8.29 -6.48
N ALA A 122 -10.41 -9.05 -7.54
CA ALA A 122 -10.35 -10.51 -7.47
C ALA A 122 -9.24 -11.02 -6.53
N ASP A 123 -8.08 -10.39 -6.58
CA ASP A 123 -6.95 -10.70 -5.70
C ASP A 123 -7.27 -10.38 -4.22
N LEU A 124 -7.97 -9.29 -3.94
CA LEU A 124 -8.42 -8.94 -2.59
C LEU A 124 -9.44 -9.95 -2.05
N LEU A 125 -10.41 -10.37 -2.88
CA LEU A 125 -11.36 -11.43 -2.53
C LEU A 125 -10.65 -12.75 -2.22
N ALA A 126 -9.68 -13.13 -3.04
CA ALA A 126 -8.88 -14.35 -2.82
C ALA A 126 -8.06 -14.29 -1.52
N ARG A 127 -7.75 -13.11 -1.02
CA ARG A 127 -7.07 -12.86 0.26
C ARG A 127 -8.01 -12.71 1.45
N GLY A 128 -9.32 -12.92 1.24
CA GLY A 128 -10.31 -12.94 2.31
C GLY A 128 -10.94 -11.58 2.65
N VAL A 129 -10.85 -10.60 1.76
CA VAL A 129 -11.60 -9.34 1.90
C VAL A 129 -13.08 -9.62 1.67
N GLY A 130 -13.92 -9.28 2.64
CA GLY A 130 -15.36 -9.43 2.59
C GLY A 130 -16.06 -8.16 2.08
N PHE A 131 -16.17 -8.01 0.75
CA PHE A 131 -16.97 -6.93 0.16
C PHE A 131 -18.47 -7.19 0.32
N ASP A 132 -19.24 -6.11 0.35
CA ASP A 132 -20.71 -6.18 0.47
C ASP A 132 -21.32 -6.84 -0.77
N SER A 133 -22.27 -7.75 -0.55
CA SER A 133 -22.95 -8.51 -1.60
C SER A 133 -24.20 -7.78 -2.09
N ASP A 134 -24.50 -7.91 -3.38
CA ASP A 134 -25.73 -7.41 -3.95
C ASP A 134 -26.94 -8.23 -3.43
N PRO A 135 -28.06 -7.58 -3.02
CA PRO A 135 -29.26 -8.28 -2.59
C PRO A 135 -29.87 -9.23 -3.64
N SER A 136 -29.60 -9.01 -4.92
CA SER A 136 -30.09 -9.84 -6.03
C SER A 136 -29.35 -11.19 -6.17
N GLY A 137 -28.17 -11.33 -5.56
CA GLY A 137 -27.43 -12.60 -5.57
C GLY A 137 -26.12 -12.56 -4.81
N PRO A 138 -25.83 -13.61 -4.00
CA PRO A 138 -24.67 -13.64 -3.10
C PRO A 138 -23.31 -13.76 -3.82
N ARG A 139 -23.31 -13.89 -5.14
CA ARG A 139 -22.10 -13.95 -5.97
C ARG A 139 -21.79 -12.63 -6.69
N GLN A 140 -22.66 -11.61 -6.52
CA GLN A 140 -22.46 -10.28 -7.10
C GLN A 140 -22.09 -9.32 -6.00
N LEU A 141 -21.09 -8.49 -6.23
CA LEU A 141 -20.71 -7.42 -5.31
C LEU A 141 -21.69 -6.27 -5.46
N ALA A 142 -22.14 -5.70 -4.33
CA ALA A 142 -22.88 -4.46 -4.32
C ALA A 142 -22.01 -3.35 -4.88
N ARG A 143 -22.60 -2.53 -5.77
CA ARG A 143 -21.89 -1.42 -6.41
C ARG A 143 -22.69 -0.15 -6.26
N THR A 144 -22.02 0.91 -5.85
CA THR A 144 -22.59 2.26 -5.78
C THR A 144 -21.99 3.15 -6.87
N ARG A 145 -22.66 4.27 -7.11
CA ARG A 145 -22.17 5.35 -7.93
C ARG A 145 -21.86 6.55 -7.04
N GLU A 146 -20.59 6.91 -7.00
CA GLU A 146 -20.12 8.08 -6.24
C GLU A 146 -19.80 9.26 -7.18
N GLY A 147 -19.46 10.40 -6.60
CA GLY A 147 -19.10 11.61 -7.33
C GLY A 147 -17.97 11.37 -8.33
N GLY A 148 -18.04 11.95 -9.52
CA GLY A 148 -17.08 11.76 -10.60
C GLY A 148 -17.30 10.51 -11.44
N HIS A 149 -18.15 9.56 -11.03
CA HIS A 149 -18.41 8.33 -11.77
C HIS A 149 -19.70 8.41 -12.57
N SER A 150 -19.68 8.02 -13.84
CA SER A 150 -20.87 7.89 -14.70
C SER A 150 -21.62 6.57 -14.48
N ARG A 151 -20.98 5.55 -13.88
CA ARG A 151 -21.53 4.21 -13.65
C ARG A 151 -21.39 3.77 -12.19
N SER A 152 -22.19 2.77 -11.78
CA SER A 152 -22.08 2.12 -10.48
C SER A 152 -20.94 1.10 -10.51
N ARG A 153 -19.75 1.49 -10.04
CA ARG A 153 -18.53 0.67 -10.06
C ARG A 153 -17.76 0.67 -8.75
N VAL A 154 -18.28 1.31 -7.71
CA VAL A 154 -17.61 1.42 -6.42
C VAL A 154 -18.10 0.33 -5.49
N VAL A 155 -17.20 -0.56 -5.07
CA VAL A 155 -17.48 -1.63 -4.10
C VAL A 155 -17.06 -1.21 -2.71
N HIS A 156 -17.82 -1.63 -1.68
CA HIS A 156 -17.61 -1.31 -0.27
C HIS A 156 -17.52 -2.57 0.57
N ALA A 157 -17.03 -2.43 1.79
CA ALA A 157 -17.09 -3.47 2.79
C ALA A 157 -17.61 -2.87 4.11
N GLY A 158 -18.69 -3.48 4.66
CA GLY A 158 -19.32 -3.01 5.88
C GLY A 158 -19.85 -1.56 5.80
N GLY A 159 -20.33 -1.17 4.63
CA GLY A 159 -20.76 0.20 4.34
C GLY A 159 -19.59 1.17 4.20
N ASP A 160 -19.25 1.91 5.24
CA ASP A 160 -18.16 2.90 5.27
C ASP A 160 -16.89 2.40 5.98
N ALA A 161 -16.75 1.08 6.16
CA ALA A 161 -15.63 0.44 6.85
C ALA A 161 -14.65 -0.30 5.90
N THR A 162 -14.65 0.06 4.61
CA THR A 162 -13.85 -0.64 3.58
C THR A 162 -12.37 -0.71 3.93
N GLY A 163 -11.80 0.37 4.43
CA GLY A 163 -10.39 0.39 4.83
C GLY A 163 -10.08 -0.53 6.01
N ALA A 164 -10.98 -0.59 7.01
CA ALA A 164 -10.82 -1.48 8.16
C ALA A 164 -10.85 -2.95 7.76
N GLU A 165 -11.73 -3.32 6.82
CA GLU A 165 -11.83 -4.69 6.30
C GLU A 165 -10.60 -5.08 5.45
N LEU A 166 -10.12 -4.18 4.58
CA LEU A 166 -8.87 -4.38 3.85
C LEU A 166 -7.69 -4.62 4.79
N GLU A 167 -7.54 -3.76 5.78
CA GLU A 167 -6.47 -3.86 6.78
C GLU A 167 -6.54 -5.20 7.55
N ARG A 168 -7.74 -5.61 7.97
CA ARG A 168 -7.96 -6.90 8.65
C ARG A 168 -7.53 -8.06 7.78
N ALA A 169 -8.11 -8.19 6.59
CA ALA A 169 -7.91 -9.35 5.73
C ALA A 169 -6.46 -9.47 5.24
N LEU A 170 -5.86 -8.35 4.81
CA LEU A 170 -4.47 -8.36 4.34
C LEU A 170 -3.48 -8.61 5.48
N THR A 171 -3.74 -8.11 6.69
CA THR A 171 -2.92 -8.40 7.88
C THR A 171 -2.98 -9.88 8.24
N GLU A 172 -4.15 -10.49 8.19
CA GLU A 172 -4.31 -11.94 8.42
C GLU A 172 -3.57 -12.74 7.34
N ALA A 173 -3.68 -12.36 6.07
CA ALA A 173 -2.97 -13.00 4.98
C ALA A 173 -1.43 -12.90 5.15
N VAL A 174 -0.91 -11.74 5.55
CA VAL A 174 0.52 -11.55 5.86
C VAL A 174 0.96 -12.47 7.00
N ARG A 175 0.21 -12.51 8.10
CA ARG A 175 0.51 -13.40 9.24
C ARG A 175 0.49 -14.88 8.89
N ALA A 176 -0.35 -15.26 7.92
CA ALA A 176 -0.43 -16.65 7.43
C ALA A 176 0.65 -17.00 6.40
N THR A 177 1.47 -16.02 5.95
CA THR A 177 2.49 -16.21 4.91
C THR A 177 3.89 -16.40 5.53
N PRO A 178 4.46 -17.61 5.58
CA PRO A 178 5.72 -17.88 6.29
C PRO A 178 6.94 -17.14 5.75
N SER A 179 6.93 -16.73 4.47
CA SER A 179 8.01 -15.98 3.85
C SER A 179 7.99 -14.50 4.18
N VAL A 180 6.93 -14.00 4.84
CA VAL A 180 6.80 -12.60 5.27
C VAL A 180 6.96 -12.52 6.78
N ARG A 181 7.94 -11.77 7.24
CA ARG A 181 8.09 -11.41 8.64
C ARG A 181 7.78 -9.94 8.84
N SER A 182 7.05 -9.61 9.87
CA SER A 182 6.77 -8.22 10.25
C SER A 182 7.60 -7.78 11.45
N VAL A 183 8.01 -6.51 11.41
CA VAL A 183 8.63 -5.80 12.53
C VAL A 183 7.78 -4.58 12.83
N GLU A 184 7.19 -4.57 14.02
CA GLU A 184 6.39 -3.47 14.55
C GLU A 184 7.28 -2.45 15.29
N HIS A 185 6.79 -1.23 15.47
CA HIS A 185 7.52 -0.14 16.13
C HIS A 185 8.90 0.14 15.50
N ALA A 186 9.03 -0.11 14.19
CA ALA A 186 10.23 0.09 13.42
C ALA A 186 10.11 1.35 12.55
N PHE A 187 10.79 2.41 12.96
CA PHE A 187 10.81 3.68 12.24
C PHE A 187 11.89 3.67 11.15
N LEU A 188 11.53 4.08 9.93
CA LEU A 188 12.50 4.30 8.86
C LEU A 188 13.31 5.57 9.14
N VAL A 189 14.58 5.40 9.46
CA VAL A 189 15.51 6.52 9.65
C VAL A 189 15.98 7.03 8.30
N ASP A 190 16.51 6.12 7.45
CA ASP A 190 16.99 6.48 6.12
C ASP A 190 17.12 5.26 5.20
N LEU A 191 17.23 5.52 3.89
CA LEU A 191 17.60 4.52 2.91
C LEU A 191 19.13 4.43 2.80
N VAL A 192 19.65 3.21 2.66
CA VAL A 192 21.08 2.98 2.41
C VAL A 192 21.31 2.85 0.92
N THR A 193 22.22 3.66 0.40
CA THR A 193 22.58 3.65 -1.01
C THR A 193 24.04 3.27 -1.20
N HIS A 194 24.33 2.54 -2.28
CA HIS A 194 25.68 2.21 -2.74
C HIS A 194 25.71 2.31 -4.27
N ASP A 195 26.65 3.04 -4.82
CA ASP A 195 26.79 3.28 -6.26
C ASP A 195 25.48 3.73 -6.95
N GLY A 196 24.75 4.65 -6.30
CA GLY A 196 23.49 5.20 -6.82
C GLY A 196 22.30 4.25 -6.75
N ARG A 197 22.41 3.11 -6.09
CA ARG A 197 21.33 2.13 -5.90
C ARG A 197 20.96 2.01 -4.42
N VAL A 198 19.68 1.84 -4.12
CA VAL A 198 19.24 1.50 -2.78
C VAL A 198 19.57 0.02 -2.50
N THR A 199 20.29 -0.23 -1.41
CA THR A 199 20.75 -1.56 -0.98
C THR A 199 20.18 -1.96 0.37
N GLY A 200 19.29 -1.16 0.94
CA GLY A 200 18.67 -1.43 2.22
C GLY A 200 18.15 -0.18 2.90
N ALA A 201 17.93 -0.28 4.20
CA ALA A 201 17.48 0.84 5.02
C ALA A 201 18.05 0.74 6.44
N LEU A 202 18.17 1.89 7.08
CA LEU A 202 18.41 2.03 8.51
C LEU A 202 17.05 2.20 9.20
N LEU A 203 16.72 1.28 10.08
CA LEU A 203 15.52 1.31 10.90
C LEU A 203 15.90 1.63 12.34
N TRP A 204 15.00 2.29 13.07
CA TRP A 204 15.07 2.41 14.53
C TRP A 204 14.00 1.53 15.15
N ALA A 205 14.39 0.49 15.87
CA ALA A 205 13.50 -0.44 16.54
C ALA A 205 14.16 -0.93 17.83
N ASP A 206 13.40 -1.42 18.80
CA ASP A 206 13.90 -2.00 20.06
C ASP A 206 14.90 -1.10 20.81
N GLY A 207 14.74 0.23 20.70
CA GLY A 207 15.60 1.22 21.34
C GLY A 207 16.96 1.45 20.67
N GLY A 208 17.19 0.92 19.45
CA GLY A 208 18.45 1.08 18.73
C GLY A 208 18.33 1.07 17.20
N PRO A 209 19.42 1.42 16.51
CA PRO A 209 19.50 1.37 15.07
C PRO A 209 19.72 -0.05 14.56
N HIS A 210 19.03 -0.43 13.49
CA HIS A 210 19.14 -1.71 12.80
C HIS A 210 19.37 -1.49 11.30
N LEU A 211 20.47 -2.02 10.78
CA LEU A 211 20.74 -2.00 9.36
C LEU A 211 20.09 -3.21 8.69
N VAL A 212 19.14 -2.97 7.78
CA VAL A 212 18.53 -4.01 6.95
C VAL A 212 19.10 -3.90 5.53
N ARG A 213 19.85 -4.90 5.09
CA ARG A 213 20.26 -5.05 3.70
C ARG A 213 19.16 -5.75 2.93
N ALA A 214 18.84 -5.27 1.74
CA ALA A 214 17.77 -5.83 0.92
C ALA A 214 18.14 -5.81 -0.56
N GLY A 215 17.74 -6.84 -1.28
CA GLY A 215 17.84 -6.87 -2.73
C GLY A 215 16.93 -5.86 -3.40
N ALA A 216 15.77 -5.58 -2.78
CA ALA A 216 14.84 -4.52 -3.18
C ALA A 216 14.20 -3.87 -1.94
N VAL A 217 13.91 -2.57 -2.03
CA VAL A 217 13.17 -1.82 -1.00
C VAL A 217 11.90 -1.25 -1.61
N VAL A 218 10.76 -1.55 -1.02
CA VAL A 218 9.45 -0.99 -1.38
C VAL A 218 9.06 0.04 -0.33
N LEU A 219 8.97 1.32 -0.73
CA LEU A 219 8.45 2.38 0.13
C LEU A 219 6.93 2.45 -0.02
N ALA A 220 6.22 2.05 1.03
CA ALA A 220 4.77 2.10 1.16
C ALA A 220 4.35 2.87 2.42
N SER A 221 5.15 3.87 2.80
CA SER A 221 5.10 4.59 4.09
C SER A 221 3.95 5.61 4.21
N GLY A 222 3.12 5.74 3.16
CA GLY A 222 1.99 6.67 3.16
C GLY A 222 2.38 8.13 2.95
N GLY A 223 1.47 9.02 3.30
CA GLY A 223 1.58 10.45 3.08
C GLY A 223 2.11 11.24 4.27
N ALA A 224 1.86 12.57 4.25
CA ALA A 224 2.43 13.55 5.16
C ALA A 224 1.36 14.45 5.82
N GLY A 225 0.12 13.96 6.01
CA GLY A 225 -0.98 14.76 6.54
C GLY A 225 -0.70 15.39 7.91
N GLN A 226 0.13 14.77 8.72
CA GLN A 226 0.53 15.26 10.04
C GLN A 226 1.50 16.46 10.01
N LEU A 227 1.86 16.97 8.83
CA LEU A 227 2.53 18.26 8.70
C LEU A 227 1.58 19.46 8.94
N PHE A 228 0.28 19.21 8.91
CA PHE A 228 -0.75 20.22 9.13
C PHE A 228 -1.29 20.12 10.55
N ALA A 229 -1.60 21.27 11.15
CA ALA A 229 -2.15 21.33 12.51
C ALA A 229 -3.53 20.66 12.62
N GLU A 230 -4.32 20.79 11.55
CA GLU A 230 -5.65 20.18 11.44
C GLU A 230 -5.62 19.10 10.36
N THR A 231 -5.88 17.87 10.73
CA THR A 231 -5.82 16.74 9.79
C THR A 231 -6.68 15.57 10.26
N THR A 232 -7.32 14.89 9.31
CA THR A 232 -8.01 13.61 9.54
C THR A 232 -7.08 12.41 9.44
N ASN A 233 -5.80 12.63 9.13
CA ASN A 233 -4.83 11.54 9.02
C ASN A 233 -4.39 11.06 10.42
N PRO A 234 -4.13 9.75 10.59
CA PRO A 234 -3.62 9.22 11.85
C PRO A 234 -2.22 9.77 12.14
N PRO A 235 -1.78 9.75 13.42
CA PRO A 235 -0.46 10.25 13.84
C PRO A 235 0.74 9.66 13.09
N LEU A 236 0.54 8.59 12.35
CA LEU A 236 1.55 7.90 11.57
C LEU A 236 1.90 8.58 10.24
N SER A 237 1.05 9.48 9.74
CA SER A 237 1.19 10.09 8.41
C SER A 237 2.17 11.27 8.43
N THR A 238 3.44 11.02 8.74
CA THR A 238 4.48 12.02 9.01
C THR A 238 5.45 12.29 7.87
N GLY A 239 5.31 11.59 6.71
CA GLY A 239 6.11 11.84 5.51
C GLY A 239 7.54 11.30 5.55
N ASP A 240 7.89 10.46 6.50
CA ASP A 240 9.28 9.97 6.70
C ASP A 240 9.84 9.30 5.45
N GLY A 241 9.05 8.44 4.78
CA GLY A 241 9.49 7.76 3.57
C GLY A 241 9.71 8.70 2.39
N ILE A 242 8.91 9.77 2.28
CA ILE A 242 9.11 10.82 1.29
C ILE A 242 10.45 11.52 1.54
N ALA A 243 10.72 11.89 2.80
CA ALA A 243 11.97 12.53 3.18
C ALA A 243 13.19 11.61 2.97
N ALA A 244 13.10 10.33 3.32
CA ALA A 244 14.15 9.35 3.09
C ALA A 244 14.40 9.12 1.58
N ALA A 245 13.33 9.07 0.76
CA ALA A 245 13.45 8.97 -0.69
C ALA A 245 14.19 10.16 -1.30
N LEU A 246 13.84 11.39 -0.87
CA LEU A 246 14.52 12.61 -1.31
C LEU A 246 16.01 12.57 -0.96
N ARG A 247 16.37 12.21 0.28
CA ARG A 247 17.78 12.11 0.69
C ARG A 247 18.54 11.03 -0.08
N ALA A 248 17.86 9.97 -0.51
CA ALA A 248 18.41 8.94 -1.37
C ALA A 248 18.51 9.35 -2.85
N GLY A 249 18.10 10.57 -3.22
CA GLY A 249 18.21 11.11 -4.57
C GLY A 249 17.00 10.86 -5.46
N ALA A 250 15.85 10.43 -4.91
CA ALA A 250 14.62 10.30 -5.69
C ALA A 250 14.05 11.67 -6.08
N VAL A 251 13.47 11.74 -7.27
CA VAL A 251 12.69 12.91 -7.72
C VAL A 251 11.33 12.87 -7.04
N LEU A 252 10.94 13.99 -6.44
CA LEU A 252 9.60 14.20 -5.89
C LEU A 252 8.79 15.08 -6.84
N ALA A 253 7.50 14.76 -6.97
CA ALA A 253 6.56 15.53 -7.79
C ALA A 253 5.26 15.76 -7.00
N ASP A 254 4.54 16.82 -7.37
CA ASP A 254 3.21 17.16 -6.89
C ASP A 254 3.12 17.33 -5.35
N MET A 255 4.22 17.79 -4.73
CA MET A 255 4.32 17.93 -3.28
C MET A 255 3.46 19.09 -2.74
N GLU A 256 3.00 19.99 -3.59
CA GLU A 256 2.08 21.08 -3.27
C GLU A 256 0.63 20.61 -3.12
N PHE A 257 0.28 19.43 -3.62
CA PHE A 257 -1.09 18.93 -3.55
C PHE A 257 -1.37 18.22 -2.24
N VAL A 258 -2.37 18.74 -1.52
CA VAL A 258 -2.93 18.13 -0.30
C VAL A 258 -4.42 18.01 -0.47
N GLN A 259 -4.96 16.81 -0.30
CA GLN A 259 -6.40 16.59 -0.35
C GLN A 259 -7.05 17.05 0.96
N PHE A 260 -8.05 17.93 0.87
CA PHE A 260 -8.90 18.33 1.98
C PHE A 260 -10.14 17.44 2.05
N HIS A 261 -10.53 17.04 3.26
CA HIS A 261 -11.79 16.34 3.49
C HIS A 261 -12.90 17.39 3.78
N PRO A 262 -13.83 17.63 2.85
CA PRO A 262 -14.75 18.78 2.94
C PRO A 262 -15.82 18.63 4.03
N THR A 263 -16.02 17.42 4.56
CA THR A 263 -17.06 17.09 5.54
C THR A 263 -16.50 16.71 6.91
N ALA A 264 -15.22 16.93 7.16
CA ALA A 264 -14.63 16.68 8.48
C ALA A 264 -15.12 17.71 9.49
N LEU A 265 -15.59 17.25 10.65
CA LEU A 265 -15.97 18.09 11.77
C LEU A 265 -14.71 18.47 12.56
N HIS A 266 -14.50 19.77 12.71
CA HIS A 266 -13.46 20.28 13.61
C HIS A 266 -14.08 20.67 14.96
N LEU A 267 -13.56 20.12 16.05
CA LEU A 267 -13.89 20.51 17.41
C LEU A 267 -12.64 21.04 18.09
N GLU A 268 -12.71 22.25 18.66
CA GLU A 268 -11.57 22.83 19.38
C GLU A 268 -11.14 21.91 20.54
N GLY A 269 -9.87 21.49 20.54
CA GLY A 269 -9.28 20.65 21.58
C GLY A 269 -9.42 19.13 21.35
N GLU A 270 -10.03 18.69 20.27
CA GLU A 270 -10.04 17.29 19.84
C GLU A 270 -9.29 17.15 18.51
N SER A 271 -8.40 16.15 18.41
CA SER A 271 -7.86 15.74 17.11
C SER A 271 -8.96 15.03 16.32
N ALA A 272 -9.20 15.46 15.09
CA ALA A 272 -10.22 14.91 14.20
C ALA A 272 -9.94 13.43 13.86
#